data_43bb22510aaabb7c13c9ab914899b72f
#
_entry.id   43bb22510aaabb7c13c9ab914899b72f
#
_cell.length_a   1.000
_cell.length_b   1.000
_cell.length_c   1.000
_cell.angle_alpha   90.00
_cell.angle_beta   90.00
_cell.angle_gamma   90.00
#
_symmetry.space_group_name_H-M   'P 1'
#
loop_
_entity.id
_entity.type
_entity.pdbx_description
1 polymer ?
#
loop_
_entity_poly.entity_id
_entity_poly.type
_entity_poly.pdbx_seq_one_letter_code
_entity_poly.pdbx_strand_id
1 'polypeptide(L)'
;MDRLNSQDRFARLDWTRIAAELDAEGHALLLQLLTADESRALAREAAAASGLPPCVQAWRPVLYGHLLALANRWREHMGMQPGLPSRFEDFMRQGRQAGQTQPQPQPQPHLLRVPQAGHAPLRSYSEGAAVFPLQLVLLLCRPGQDFEGGEFVMTEQRPRMQSRPMVLPLGLGDAAIIATGPRPVRGAAGFYRVHLRHAISRVHRGEWLGLELLLHDAPSAPKALQTDRWL
;
A
#
# COMPACT_ATOMS: atom_id res chain seq x y z
N MET A 1 -27.71 -7.90 -0.98
CA MET A 1 -26.26 -7.79 -0.69
C MET A 1 -25.84 -6.39 -1.08
N ASP A 2 -25.83 -5.49 -0.12
CA ASP A 2 -25.36 -4.12 -0.35
C ASP A 2 -23.89 -4.20 -0.77
N ARG A 3 -23.64 -3.85 -2.03
CA ARG A 3 -22.29 -3.72 -2.58
C ARG A 3 -21.58 -2.71 -1.69
N LEU A 4 -20.41 -3.09 -1.17
CA LEU A 4 -19.46 -2.24 -0.46
C LEU A 4 -19.46 -0.83 -1.07
N ASN A 5 -20.34 0.05 -0.58
CA ASN A 5 -20.36 1.43 -1.10
C ASN A 5 -19.07 2.11 -0.65
N SER A 6 -18.12 2.16 -1.56
CA SER A 6 -16.77 2.67 -1.30
C SER A 6 -16.79 4.10 -0.78
N GLN A 7 -17.72 4.92 -1.27
CA GLN A 7 -17.83 6.32 -0.85
C GLN A 7 -18.21 6.42 0.63
N ASP A 8 -19.24 5.69 1.07
CA ASP A 8 -19.70 5.74 2.47
C ASP A 8 -18.67 5.18 3.45
N ARG A 9 -17.91 4.15 3.05
CA ARG A 9 -16.88 3.52 3.88
C ARG A 9 -15.75 4.48 4.19
N PHE A 10 -15.19 5.13 3.18
CA PHE A 10 -14.08 6.07 3.34
C PHE A 10 -14.52 7.44 3.86
N ALA A 11 -15.77 7.86 3.61
CA ALA A 11 -16.31 9.11 4.14
C ALA A 11 -16.43 9.13 5.68
N ARG A 12 -16.52 7.95 6.32
CA ARG A 12 -16.63 7.83 7.78
C ARG A 12 -15.29 7.88 8.52
N LEU A 13 -14.18 7.85 7.79
CA LEU A 13 -12.84 7.85 8.38
C LEU A 13 -12.45 9.26 8.84
N ASP A 14 -11.74 9.32 9.95
CA ASP A 14 -11.12 10.57 10.42
C ASP A 14 -9.85 10.87 9.61
N TRP A 15 -10.02 11.55 8.49
CA TRP A 15 -8.91 11.91 7.60
C TRP A 15 -7.91 12.87 8.21
N THR A 16 -8.32 13.66 9.23
CA THR A 16 -7.40 14.55 9.97
C THR A 16 -6.42 13.73 10.80
N ARG A 17 -6.93 12.75 11.55
CA ARG A 17 -6.10 11.82 12.32
C ARG A 17 -5.19 11.00 11.39
N ILE A 18 -5.75 10.45 10.31
CA ILE A 18 -5.00 9.66 9.32
C ILE A 18 -3.85 10.46 8.73
N ALA A 19 -4.08 11.71 8.33
CA ALA A 19 -3.04 12.58 7.79
C ALA A 19 -1.95 12.88 8.82
N ALA A 20 -2.32 13.11 10.08
CA ALA A 20 -1.36 13.34 11.15
C ALA A 20 -0.48 12.10 11.44
N GLU A 21 -1.07 10.90 11.47
CA GLU A 21 -0.33 9.64 11.64
C GLU A 21 0.62 9.38 10.46
N LEU A 22 0.18 9.63 9.23
CA LEU A 22 1.00 9.51 8.02
C LEU A 22 2.19 10.49 8.05
N ASP A 23 1.97 11.73 8.47
CA ASP A 23 3.05 12.72 8.64
C ASP A 23 4.04 12.29 9.73
N ALA A 24 3.57 11.72 10.83
CA ALA A 24 4.42 11.31 11.96
C ALA A 24 5.19 10.01 11.66
N GLU A 25 4.49 8.95 11.24
CA GLU A 25 5.02 7.59 11.19
C GLU A 25 5.12 7.00 9.78
N GLY A 26 4.51 7.66 8.77
CA GLY A 26 4.45 7.14 7.40
C GLY A 26 3.45 6.00 7.20
N HIS A 27 2.64 5.72 8.21
CA HIS A 27 1.51 4.80 8.14
C HIS A 27 0.35 5.26 9.04
N ALA A 28 -0.86 4.82 8.71
CA ALA A 28 -2.06 5.00 9.54
C ALA A 28 -2.92 3.73 9.48
N LEU A 29 -3.34 3.23 10.64
CA LEU A 29 -4.16 2.03 10.74
C LEU A 29 -5.64 2.37 10.55
N LEU A 30 -6.34 1.53 9.77
CA LEU A 30 -7.77 1.57 9.53
C LEU A 30 -8.36 0.25 10.06
N LEU A 31 -8.65 0.22 11.36
CA LEU A 31 -9.13 -0.99 12.01
C LEU A 31 -10.54 -1.31 11.53
N GLN A 32 -10.81 -2.59 11.28
CA GLN A 32 -12.09 -3.13 10.82
C GLN A 32 -12.65 -2.39 9.60
N LEU A 33 -11.77 -2.04 8.64
CA LEU A 33 -12.20 -1.44 7.37
C LEU A 33 -13.19 -2.36 6.65
N LEU A 34 -13.01 -3.69 6.75
CA LEU A 34 -13.96 -4.71 6.33
C LEU A 34 -14.40 -5.55 7.52
N THR A 35 -15.65 -5.98 7.51
CA THR A 35 -16.10 -7.05 8.38
C THR A 35 -15.45 -8.38 7.99
N ALA A 36 -15.51 -9.39 8.89
CA ALA A 36 -14.97 -10.71 8.61
C ALA A 36 -15.64 -11.38 7.38
N ASP A 37 -16.93 -11.16 7.19
CA ASP A 37 -17.67 -11.74 6.07
C ASP A 37 -17.34 -11.04 4.74
N GLU A 38 -17.19 -9.72 4.76
CA GLU A 38 -16.71 -8.94 3.61
C GLU A 38 -15.29 -9.34 3.21
N SER A 39 -14.40 -9.52 4.18
CA SER A 39 -13.01 -9.96 3.94
C SER A 39 -12.96 -11.32 3.27
N ARG A 40 -13.74 -12.29 3.77
CA ARG A 40 -13.84 -13.64 3.18
C ARG A 40 -14.48 -13.61 1.79
N ALA A 41 -15.50 -12.76 1.57
CA ALA A 41 -16.12 -12.60 0.27
C ALA A 41 -15.14 -12.04 -0.74
N LEU A 42 -14.41 -10.98 -0.36
CA LEU A 42 -13.38 -10.36 -1.19
C LEU A 42 -12.24 -11.34 -1.50
N ALA A 43 -11.79 -12.13 -0.53
CA ALA A 43 -10.76 -13.15 -0.72
C ALA A 43 -11.19 -14.20 -1.76
N ARG A 44 -12.44 -14.68 -1.69
CA ARG A 44 -13.01 -15.64 -2.67
C ARG A 44 -13.13 -15.03 -4.07
N GLU A 45 -13.67 -13.81 -4.17
CA GLU A 45 -13.83 -13.11 -5.44
C GLU A 45 -12.47 -12.87 -6.11
N ALA A 46 -11.49 -12.39 -5.35
CA ALA A 46 -10.14 -12.16 -5.83
C ALA A 46 -9.38 -13.45 -6.21
N ALA A 47 -9.71 -14.58 -5.58
CA ALA A 47 -9.15 -15.89 -5.94
C ALA A 47 -9.73 -16.44 -7.26
N ALA A 48 -10.99 -16.12 -7.57
CA ALA A 48 -11.68 -16.56 -8.77
C ALA A 48 -11.40 -15.67 -10.00
N ALA A 49 -10.97 -14.45 -9.78
CA ALA A 49 -10.71 -13.47 -10.84
C ALA A 49 -9.23 -13.44 -11.25
N SER A 50 -8.95 -13.16 -12.52
CA SER A 50 -7.60 -12.88 -13.00
C SER A 50 -7.11 -11.45 -12.68
N GLY A 51 -7.74 -10.77 -11.74
CA GLY A 51 -7.42 -9.41 -11.34
C GLY A 51 -8.22 -8.97 -10.10
N LEU A 52 -8.06 -7.70 -9.71
CA LEU A 52 -8.82 -7.16 -8.59
C LEU A 52 -10.32 -7.05 -8.90
N PRO A 53 -11.16 -7.37 -7.91
CA PRO A 53 -12.59 -7.11 -8.00
C PRO A 53 -12.90 -5.66 -8.34
N PRO A 54 -13.91 -5.38 -9.19
CA PRO A 54 -14.28 -4.03 -9.58
C PRO A 54 -14.60 -3.10 -8.40
N CYS A 55 -15.15 -3.66 -7.31
CA CYS A 55 -15.44 -2.90 -6.10
C CYS A 55 -14.16 -2.32 -5.46
N VAL A 56 -13.06 -3.06 -5.47
CA VAL A 56 -11.76 -2.61 -4.95
C VAL A 56 -11.11 -1.59 -5.89
N GLN A 57 -11.23 -1.80 -7.20
CA GLN A 57 -10.73 -0.81 -8.15
C GLN A 57 -11.42 0.56 -7.99
N ALA A 58 -12.71 0.56 -7.65
CA ALA A 58 -13.46 1.78 -7.37
C ALA A 58 -12.97 2.54 -6.10
N TRP A 59 -12.16 1.92 -5.24
CA TRP A 59 -11.56 2.60 -4.10
C TRP A 59 -10.44 3.56 -4.47
N ARG A 60 -9.74 3.30 -5.59
CA ARG A 60 -8.59 4.12 -6.01
C ARG A 60 -8.92 5.60 -6.17
N PRO A 61 -9.93 6.02 -6.95
CA PRO A 61 -10.27 7.43 -7.10
C PRO A 61 -10.75 8.08 -5.79
N VAL A 62 -11.44 7.32 -4.93
CA VAL A 62 -11.93 7.83 -3.64
C VAL A 62 -10.75 8.09 -2.69
N LEU A 63 -9.85 7.12 -2.54
CA LEU A 63 -8.64 7.27 -1.73
C LEU A 63 -7.72 8.37 -2.27
N TYR A 64 -7.58 8.44 -3.59
CA TYR A 64 -6.82 9.51 -4.24
C TYR A 64 -7.32 10.89 -3.84
N GLY A 65 -8.64 11.11 -3.89
CA GLY A 65 -9.26 12.39 -3.53
C GLY A 65 -8.97 12.78 -2.07
N HIS A 66 -9.12 11.84 -1.13
CA HIS A 66 -8.86 12.10 0.28
C HIS A 66 -7.38 12.33 0.60
N LEU A 67 -6.47 11.66 -0.11
CA LEU A 67 -5.04 11.71 0.16
C LEU A 67 -4.29 12.76 -0.67
N LEU A 68 -4.92 13.37 -1.66
CA LEU A 68 -4.28 14.28 -2.61
C LEU A 68 -3.62 15.49 -1.94
N ALA A 69 -4.30 16.11 -0.98
CA ALA A 69 -3.76 17.28 -0.27
C ALA A 69 -2.49 16.92 0.51
N LEU A 70 -2.48 15.78 1.20
CA LEU A 70 -1.32 15.25 1.91
C LEU A 70 -0.18 14.91 0.93
N ALA A 71 -0.49 14.22 -0.15
CA ALA A 71 0.48 13.83 -1.17
C ALA A 71 1.16 15.06 -1.80
N ASN A 72 0.40 16.10 -2.12
CA ASN A 72 0.94 17.34 -2.68
C ASN A 72 1.83 18.08 -1.65
N ARG A 73 1.41 18.15 -0.38
CA ARG A 73 2.22 18.73 0.69
C ARG A 73 3.56 17.98 0.86
N TRP A 74 3.54 16.64 0.82
CA TRP A 74 4.77 15.84 0.88
C TRP A 74 5.68 16.12 -0.31
N ARG A 75 5.12 16.21 -1.52
CA ARG A 75 5.88 16.53 -2.73
C ARG A 75 6.53 17.91 -2.63
N GLU A 76 5.79 18.92 -2.17
CA GLU A 76 6.30 20.27 -1.95
C GLU A 76 7.49 20.28 -0.95
N HIS A 77 7.33 19.63 0.20
CA HIS A 77 8.39 19.50 1.21
C HIS A 77 9.63 18.74 0.70
N MET A 78 9.48 17.92 -0.30
CA MET A 78 10.57 17.21 -0.97
C MET A 78 11.12 17.96 -2.19
N GLY A 79 10.62 19.15 -2.50
CA GLY A 79 11.04 19.96 -3.67
C GLY A 79 10.59 19.37 -5.01
N MET A 80 9.51 18.59 -5.03
CA MET A 80 8.97 17.95 -6.24
C MET A 80 7.86 18.81 -6.85
N GLN A 81 8.06 19.29 -8.07
CA GLN A 81 7.09 20.09 -8.84
C GLN A 81 6.88 19.47 -10.23
N PRO A 82 5.74 19.66 -10.90
CA PRO A 82 4.49 20.24 -10.39
C PRO A 82 3.75 19.32 -9.40
N GLY A 83 2.67 19.84 -8.79
CA GLY A 83 1.74 19.05 -7.98
C GLY A 83 1.04 17.95 -8.78
N LEU A 84 0.42 17.01 -8.08
CA LEU A 84 -0.38 15.95 -8.70
C LEU A 84 -1.71 16.53 -9.23
N PRO A 85 -2.26 16.00 -10.33
CA PRO A 85 -3.54 16.42 -10.87
C PRO A 85 -4.69 16.33 -9.85
N SER A 86 -5.68 17.22 -9.96
CA SER A 86 -6.83 17.21 -9.06
C SER A 86 -7.75 15.99 -9.26
N ARG A 87 -7.76 15.40 -10.45
CA ARG A 87 -8.57 14.22 -10.77
C ARG A 87 -7.71 13.00 -10.95
N PHE A 88 -8.17 11.87 -10.42
CA PHE A 88 -7.50 10.59 -10.52
C PHE A 88 -7.28 10.13 -11.97
N GLU A 89 -8.28 10.34 -12.83
CA GLU A 89 -8.22 9.98 -14.26
C GLU A 89 -7.11 10.73 -15.00
N ASP A 90 -6.91 12.01 -14.65
CA ASP A 90 -5.86 12.85 -15.26
C ASP A 90 -4.48 12.39 -14.78
N PHE A 91 -4.36 12.07 -13.49
CA PHE A 91 -3.14 11.47 -12.93
C PHE A 91 -2.77 10.16 -13.62
N MET A 92 -3.73 9.26 -13.79
CA MET A 92 -3.53 7.98 -14.48
C MET A 92 -3.19 8.17 -15.96
N ARG A 93 -3.76 9.18 -16.62
CA ARG A 93 -3.44 9.53 -18.01
C ARG A 93 -2.01 10.00 -18.16
N GLN A 94 -1.55 10.89 -17.27
CA GLN A 94 -0.15 11.35 -17.27
C GLN A 94 0.82 10.20 -17.06
N GLY A 95 0.54 9.28 -16.14
CA GLY A 95 1.35 8.09 -15.91
C GLY A 95 1.49 7.22 -17.16
N ARG A 96 0.39 6.96 -17.84
CA ARG A 96 0.40 6.18 -19.10
C ARG A 96 1.16 6.89 -20.22
N GLN A 97 0.99 8.19 -20.39
CA GLN A 97 1.70 8.97 -21.41
C GLN A 97 3.20 9.01 -21.17
N ALA A 98 3.63 9.10 -19.93
CA ALA A 98 5.05 9.12 -19.56
C ALA A 98 5.70 7.72 -19.64
N GLY A 99 4.92 6.64 -19.46
CA GLY A 99 5.39 5.26 -19.56
C GLY A 99 5.31 4.65 -20.97
N GLN A 100 4.76 5.35 -21.96
CA GLN A 100 4.58 4.84 -23.34
C GLN A 100 5.90 4.55 -24.09
N THR A 101 7.06 4.85 -23.54
CA THR A 101 8.35 4.50 -24.14
C THR A 101 8.81 3.07 -23.84
N GLN A 102 8.09 2.30 -23.01
CA GLN A 102 8.41 0.89 -22.75
C GLN A 102 7.14 0.04 -22.68
N PRO A 103 7.03 -1.01 -23.53
CA PRO A 103 5.94 -1.99 -23.45
C PRO A 103 6.21 -2.94 -22.27
N GLN A 104 5.81 -2.57 -21.08
CA GLN A 104 5.84 -3.49 -19.94
C GLN A 104 4.43 -3.70 -19.36
N PRO A 105 4.10 -4.92 -18.94
CA PRO A 105 2.83 -5.19 -18.29
C PRO A 105 2.74 -4.35 -17.03
N GLN A 106 1.70 -3.56 -16.93
CA GLN A 106 1.45 -2.65 -15.81
C GLN A 106 1.22 -3.46 -14.54
N PRO A 107 1.91 -3.16 -13.44
CA PRO A 107 1.55 -3.75 -12.16
C PRO A 107 0.24 -3.14 -11.72
N GLN A 108 -0.71 -4.02 -11.61
CA GLN A 108 -2.02 -3.70 -11.08
C GLN A 108 -2.02 -3.90 -9.56
N PRO A 109 -2.91 -3.20 -8.85
CA PRO A 109 -3.26 -3.58 -7.50
C PRO A 109 -3.46 -5.10 -7.47
N HIS A 110 -2.79 -5.80 -6.57
CA HIS A 110 -2.79 -7.26 -6.61
C HIS A 110 -3.10 -7.89 -5.25
N LEU A 111 -3.71 -9.04 -5.34
CA LEU A 111 -3.81 -9.96 -4.23
C LEU A 111 -2.43 -10.58 -4.00
N LEU A 112 -1.88 -10.34 -2.82
CA LEU A 112 -0.62 -10.95 -2.41
C LEU A 112 -0.91 -12.22 -1.61
N ARG A 113 -0.33 -13.34 -2.05
CA ARG A 113 -0.35 -14.62 -1.37
C ARG A 113 1.06 -14.99 -0.95
N VAL A 114 1.24 -15.29 0.32
CA VAL A 114 2.52 -15.78 0.85
C VAL A 114 2.26 -17.14 1.49
N PRO A 115 2.70 -18.24 0.84
CA PRO A 115 2.49 -19.58 1.35
C PRO A 115 3.38 -19.86 2.56
N GLN A 116 3.11 -20.97 3.23
CA GLN A 116 3.96 -21.51 4.29
C GLN A 116 5.43 -21.58 3.86
N ALA A 117 6.33 -21.26 4.75
CA ALA A 117 7.77 -21.09 4.55
C ALA A 117 8.18 -19.93 3.64
N GLY A 118 7.21 -19.25 2.99
CA GLY A 118 7.44 -18.07 2.16
C GLY A 118 7.55 -16.78 2.96
N HIS A 119 7.96 -15.73 2.27
CA HIS A 119 7.99 -14.35 2.76
C HIS A 119 7.82 -13.41 1.56
N ALA A 120 7.47 -12.15 1.80
CA ALA A 120 7.58 -11.11 0.77
C ALA A 120 8.73 -10.17 1.14
N PRO A 121 9.72 -9.97 0.25
CA PRO A 121 10.92 -9.19 0.56
C PRO A 121 10.60 -7.72 0.78
N LEU A 122 11.51 -7.00 1.43
CA LEU A 122 11.43 -5.55 1.59
C LEU A 122 11.38 -4.86 0.22
N ARG A 123 10.33 -4.09 0.00
CA ARG A 123 10.06 -3.39 -1.26
C ARG A 123 9.49 -1.99 -1.04
N SER A 124 9.59 -1.16 -2.05
CA SER A 124 8.93 0.14 -2.17
C SER A 124 8.40 0.29 -3.59
N TYR A 125 7.41 1.16 -3.78
CA TYR A 125 6.81 1.45 -5.07
C TYR A 125 7.00 2.95 -5.39
N SER A 126 8.25 3.39 -5.42
CA SER A 126 8.64 4.78 -5.64
C SER A 126 9.25 5.04 -7.03
N GLU A 127 9.26 4.03 -7.89
CA GLU A 127 9.80 4.13 -9.25
C GLU A 127 8.68 4.34 -10.26
N GLY A 128 8.97 5.10 -11.31
CA GLY A 128 8.03 5.39 -12.39
C GLY A 128 7.88 6.88 -12.65
N ALA A 129 7.25 7.19 -13.78
CA ALA A 129 7.07 8.58 -14.24
C ALA A 129 5.99 9.33 -13.44
N ALA A 130 4.99 8.61 -12.92
CA ALA A 130 3.91 9.18 -12.12
C ALA A 130 3.69 8.30 -10.88
N VAL A 131 4.26 8.70 -9.75
CA VAL A 131 4.17 7.98 -8.48
C VAL A 131 3.27 8.74 -7.52
N PHE A 132 2.24 8.05 -6.99
CA PHE A 132 1.49 8.52 -5.84
C PHE A 132 2.18 8.02 -4.57
N PRO A 133 2.47 8.87 -3.57
CA PRO A 133 3.36 8.50 -2.46
C PRO A 133 2.72 7.60 -1.39
N LEU A 134 1.47 7.20 -1.56
CA LEU A 134 0.69 6.43 -0.58
C LEU A 134 -0.03 5.28 -1.26
N GLN A 135 -0.22 4.18 -0.51
CA GLN A 135 -1.01 3.00 -0.91
C GLN A 135 -1.84 2.48 0.26
N LEU A 136 -2.87 1.71 -0.05
CA LEU A 136 -3.62 0.93 0.95
C LEU A 136 -3.12 -0.51 0.95
N VAL A 137 -2.91 -1.06 2.13
CA VAL A 137 -2.72 -2.50 2.36
C VAL A 137 -3.85 -3.03 3.23
N LEU A 138 -4.30 -4.27 2.99
CA LEU A 138 -5.46 -4.85 3.66
C LEU A 138 -5.19 -6.33 3.93
N LEU A 139 -5.45 -6.81 5.15
CA LEU A 139 -5.32 -8.21 5.51
C LEU A 139 -6.65 -8.93 5.35
N LEU A 140 -6.65 -10.05 4.60
CA LEU A 140 -7.83 -10.83 4.26
C LEU A 140 -7.89 -12.21 4.93
N CYS A 141 -6.96 -12.50 5.82
CA CYS A 141 -6.86 -13.74 6.58
C CYS A 141 -6.63 -13.43 8.07
N ARG A 142 -6.89 -14.40 8.94
CA ARG A 142 -6.85 -14.20 10.39
C ARG A 142 -5.55 -14.71 10.99
N PRO A 143 -4.73 -13.81 11.61
CA PRO A 143 -3.54 -14.22 12.36
C PRO A 143 -3.88 -15.24 13.44
N GLY A 144 -3.02 -16.26 13.59
CA GLY A 144 -3.19 -17.33 14.58
C GLY A 144 -4.20 -18.43 14.20
N GLN A 145 -5.04 -18.21 13.17
CA GLN A 145 -6.00 -19.20 12.65
C GLN A 145 -5.64 -19.65 11.24
N ASP A 146 -5.58 -18.70 10.29
CA ASP A 146 -5.31 -19.00 8.88
C ASP A 146 -3.80 -19.08 8.60
N PHE A 147 -3.00 -18.37 9.39
CA PHE A 147 -1.54 -18.36 9.29
C PHE A 147 -0.87 -18.02 10.64
N GLU A 148 0.42 -18.36 10.76
CA GLU A 148 1.32 -17.98 11.86
C GLU A 148 2.60 -17.38 11.29
N GLY A 149 3.21 -16.42 11.99
CA GLY A 149 4.26 -15.56 11.43
C GLY A 149 3.65 -14.57 10.46
N GLY A 150 4.35 -14.21 9.40
CA GLY A 150 3.79 -13.37 8.32
C GLY A 150 3.43 -11.95 8.78
N GLU A 151 4.17 -11.39 9.73
CA GLU A 151 3.94 -10.02 10.20
C GLU A 151 4.14 -9.03 9.06
N PHE A 152 3.26 -8.01 9.01
CA PHE A 152 3.46 -6.88 8.12
C PHE A 152 4.51 -5.95 8.72
N VAL A 153 5.68 -5.93 8.10
CA VAL A 153 6.85 -5.19 8.59
C VAL A 153 7.10 -3.97 7.70
N MET A 154 7.41 -2.85 8.32
CA MET A 154 7.93 -1.67 7.64
C MET A 154 9.32 -1.33 8.17
N THR A 155 10.14 -0.69 7.34
CA THR A 155 11.41 -0.10 7.75
C THR A 155 11.47 1.36 7.32
N GLU A 156 11.94 2.23 8.21
CA GLU A 156 12.25 3.61 7.92
C GLU A 156 13.76 3.80 7.92
N GLN A 157 14.32 4.22 6.80
CA GLN A 157 15.73 4.56 6.66
C GLN A 157 15.89 6.08 6.69
N ARG A 158 16.55 6.57 7.74
CA ARG A 158 16.96 7.97 7.87
C ARG A 158 18.39 8.17 7.37
N PRO A 159 18.72 9.35 6.83
CA PRO A 159 20.09 9.64 6.43
C PRO A 159 21.10 9.43 7.58
N ARG A 160 22.16 8.66 7.34
CA ARG A 160 23.24 8.39 8.29
C ARG A 160 22.83 7.69 9.59
N MET A 161 21.66 7.05 9.61
CA MET A 161 21.14 6.30 10.76
C MET A 161 20.84 4.86 10.38
N GLN A 162 20.75 3.99 11.38
CA GLN A 162 20.25 2.63 11.20
C GLN A 162 18.77 2.64 10.82
N SER A 163 18.33 1.63 10.07
CA SER A 163 16.93 1.44 9.74
C SER A 163 16.11 1.15 11.00
N ARG A 164 14.99 1.83 11.16
CA ARG A 164 14.03 1.61 12.23
C ARG A 164 12.97 0.60 11.73
N PRO A 165 12.89 -0.62 12.29
CA PRO A 165 11.81 -1.54 11.97
C PRO A 165 10.52 -1.15 12.69
N MET A 166 9.38 -1.44 12.06
CA MET A 166 8.02 -1.26 12.59
C MET A 166 7.20 -2.48 12.19
N VAL A 167 6.34 -2.96 13.09
CA VAL A 167 5.40 -4.05 12.81
C VAL A 167 3.99 -3.48 12.92
N LEU A 168 3.19 -3.62 11.86
CA LEU A 168 1.79 -3.21 11.87
C LEU A 168 0.92 -4.38 12.36
N PRO A 169 0.19 -4.22 13.46
CA PRO A 169 -0.62 -5.28 14.07
C PRO A 169 -1.96 -5.44 13.33
N LEU A 170 -1.92 -5.86 12.06
CA LEU A 170 -3.12 -6.03 11.26
C LEU A 170 -3.83 -7.32 11.63
N GLY A 171 -5.15 -7.24 11.86
CA GLY A 171 -6.08 -8.35 11.96
C GLY A 171 -6.91 -8.55 10.69
N LEU A 172 -7.76 -9.58 10.66
CA LEU A 172 -8.68 -9.84 9.55
C LEU A 172 -9.60 -8.63 9.30
N GLY A 173 -9.55 -8.07 8.10
CA GLY A 173 -10.34 -6.91 7.69
C GLY A 173 -9.73 -5.57 8.06
N ASP A 174 -8.60 -5.56 8.79
CA ASP A 174 -7.84 -4.34 9.03
C ASP A 174 -7.05 -3.93 7.80
N ALA A 175 -6.95 -2.63 7.61
CA ALA A 175 -6.11 -2.03 6.59
C ALA A 175 -5.13 -1.03 7.19
N ALA A 176 -4.14 -0.65 6.41
CA ALA A 176 -3.30 0.50 6.68
C ALA A 176 -3.10 1.32 5.40
N ILE A 177 -3.06 2.64 5.54
CA ILE A 177 -2.47 3.50 4.51
C ILE A 177 -1.00 3.65 4.87
N ILE A 178 -0.11 3.38 3.91
CA ILE A 178 1.33 3.44 4.12
C ILE A 178 2.01 4.25 3.02
N ALA A 179 3.17 4.83 3.34
CA ALA A 179 4.03 5.44 2.32
C ALA A 179 4.60 4.38 1.38
N THR A 180 4.58 4.67 0.07
CA THR A 180 5.11 3.77 -0.98
C THR A 180 6.64 3.81 -1.09
N GLY A 181 7.28 4.83 -0.51
CA GLY A 181 8.72 5.05 -0.61
C GLY A 181 9.16 6.27 0.20
N PRO A 182 9.81 7.26 -0.42
CA PRO A 182 10.29 8.45 0.29
C PRO A 182 9.15 9.32 0.80
N ARG A 183 9.31 9.85 2.02
CA ARG A 183 8.44 10.86 2.62
C ARG A 183 9.26 11.97 3.28
N PRO A 184 8.69 13.18 3.46
CA PRO A 184 9.35 14.24 4.22
C PRO A 184 9.20 13.98 5.72
N VAL A 185 10.24 14.30 6.47
CA VAL A 185 10.22 14.38 7.94
C VAL A 185 10.74 15.74 8.36
N ARG A 186 10.07 16.38 9.30
CA ARG A 186 10.50 17.68 9.83
C ARG A 186 11.67 17.48 10.78
N GLY A 187 12.78 18.14 10.51
CA GLY A 187 13.94 18.24 11.38
C GLY A 187 14.16 19.65 11.90
N ALA A 188 15.23 19.88 12.64
CA ALA A 188 15.57 21.19 13.19
C ALA A 188 15.86 22.24 12.09
N ALA A 189 16.46 21.84 10.98
CA ALA A 189 16.85 22.72 9.87
C ALA A 189 15.88 22.69 8.68
N GLY A 190 14.67 22.15 8.83
CA GLY A 190 13.69 21.99 7.75
C GLY A 190 13.32 20.55 7.50
N PHE A 191 12.79 20.26 6.30
CA PHE A 191 12.39 18.90 5.93
C PHE A 191 13.56 18.13 5.31
N TYR A 192 13.65 16.82 5.64
CA TYR A 192 14.55 15.88 5.01
C TYR A 192 13.78 14.62 4.57
N ARG A 193 14.34 13.85 3.64
CA ARG A 193 13.70 12.63 3.13
C ARG A 193 14.10 11.42 3.97
N VAL A 194 13.12 10.60 4.31
CA VAL A 194 13.32 9.23 4.81
C VAL A 194 12.75 8.26 3.80
N HIS A 195 13.28 7.05 3.74
CA HIS A 195 12.82 6.00 2.84
C HIS A 195 12.09 4.91 3.61
N LEU A 196 10.84 4.66 3.25
CA LEU A 196 10.07 3.56 3.79
C LEU A 196 10.06 2.39 2.81
N ARG A 197 10.15 1.19 3.37
CA ARG A 197 9.94 -0.08 2.68
C ARG A 197 9.04 -0.95 3.54
N HIS A 198 8.36 -1.90 2.92
CA HIS A 198 7.53 -2.86 3.62
C HIS A 198 7.78 -4.29 3.14
N ALA A 199 7.42 -5.25 3.96
CA ALA A 199 7.64 -6.68 3.74
C ALA A 199 6.57 -7.48 4.46
N ILE A 200 6.43 -8.76 4.09
CA ILE A 200 5.77 -9.76 4.93
C ILE A 200 6.86 -10.67 5.47
N SER A 201 6.94 -10.83 6.78
CA SER A 201 7.89 -11.75 7.42
C SER A 201 7.61 -13.19 7.02
N ARG A 202 8.47 -14.13 7.43
CA ARG A 202 8.28 -15.55 7.11
C ARG A 202 6.97 -16.08 7.69
N VAL A 203 6.17 -16.71 6.85
CA VAL A 203 4.97 -17.46 7.25
C VAL A 203 5.40 -18.83 7.75
N HIS A 204 5.15 -19.13 9.03
CA HIS A 204 5.54 -20.39 9.66
C HIS A 204 4.52 -21.50 9.39
N ARG A 205 3.22 -21.16 9.34
CA ARG A 205 2.10 -22.07 9.08
C ARG A 205 1.00 -21.38 8.28
N GLY A 206 0.29 -22.13 7.43
CA GLY A 206 -0.83 -21.63 6.66
C GLY A 206 -0.45 -20.72 5.48
N GLU A 207 -1.33 -19.84 5.10
CA GLU A 207 -1.13 -18.88 3.99
C GLU A 207 -1.52 -17.47 4.43
N TRP A 208 -0.61 -16.52 4.26
CA TRP A 208 -0.90 -15.10 4.39
C TRP A 208 -1.58 -14.59 3.12
N LEU A 209 -2.71 -13.91 3.27
CA LEU A 209 -3.49 -13.36 2.16
C LEU A 209 -3.81 -11.90 2.42
N GLY A 210 -3.44 -11.01 1.53
CA GLY A 210 -3.74 -9.59 1.63
C GLY A 210 -3.82 -8.90 0.28
N LEU A 211 -4.23 -7.65 0.32
CA LEU A 211 -4.37 -6.79 -0.83
C LEU A 211 -3.39 -5.63 -0.73
N GLU A 212 -2.66 -5.35 -1.80
CA GLU A 212 -1.91 -4.11 -2.00
C GLU A 212 -2.59 -3.27 -3.07
N LEU A 213 -3.10 -2.11 -2.70
CA LEU A 213 -3.80 -1.20 -3.59
C LEU A 213 -2.97 0.06 -3.81
N LEU A 214 -2.16 0.03 -4.87
CA LEU A 214 -1.44 1.20 -5.35
C LEU A 214 -2.40 2.19 -6.01
N LEU A 215 -2.19 3.48 -5.78
CA LEU A 215 -2.94 4.55 -6.43
C LEU A 215 -2.28 5.05 -7.73
N HIS A 216 -1.20 4.42 -8.14
CA HIS A 216 -0.52 4.63 -9.42
C HIS A 216 -0.26 3.29 -10.10
N ASP A 217 0.08 3.33 -11.38
CA ASP A 217 0.57 2.15 -12.10
C ASP A 217 2.09 2.13 -11.93
N ALA A 218 2.60 1.18 -11.15
CA ALA A 218 4.04 1.01 -10.93
C ALA A 218 4.63 0.00 -11.94
N PRO A 219 5.92 0.06 -12.30
CA PRO A 219 6.58 -1.01 -13.05
C PRO A 219 6.46 -2.34 -12.30
N SER A 220 6.32 -3.45 -13.00
CA SER A 220 6.20 -4.78 -12.39
C SER A 220 7.30 -4.98 -11.35
N ALA A 221 6.90 -5.29 -10.10
CA ALA A 221 7.86 -5.72 -9.11
C ALA A 221 8.68 -6.89 -9.69
N PRO A 222 10.00 -6.94 -9.49
CA PRO A 222 10.79 -8.07 -9.95
C PRO A 222 10.17 -9.35 -9.41
N LYS A 223 10.02 -10.36 -10.26
CA LYS A 223 9.61 -11.72 -9.91
C LYS A 223 10.58 -12.26 -8.85
N ALA A 224 10.30 -12.08 -7.60
CA ALA A 224 11.06 -12.65 -6.49
C ALA A 224 10.13 -13.43 -5.58
N LEU A 225 9.53 -14.47 -6.13
CA LEU A 225 9.22 -15.68 -5.40
C LEU A 225 10.41 -16.61 -5.63
N GLN A 226 11.59 -16.23 -5.16
CA GLN A 226 12.68 -17.18 -5.04
C GLN A 226 12.50 -17.93 -3.72
N THR A 227 12.09 -19.17 -3.86
CA THR A 227 12.35 -20.19 -2.84
C THR A 227 13.86 -20.43 -2.80
N ASP A 228 14.60 -19.57 -2.12
CA ASP A 228 15.99 -19.85 -1.85
C ASP A 228 16.04 -20.99 -0.83
N ARG A 229 16.43 -22.15 -1.33
CA ARG A 229 16.94 -23.26 -0.52
C ARG A 229 18.21 -22.76 0.16
N TRP A 230 18.10 -22.41 1.42
CA TRP A 230 19.27 -22.35 2.28
C TRP A 230 19.55 -23.76 2.79
N LEU A 231 20.66 -24.34 2.33
CA LEU A 231 21.30 -25.50 2.93
C LEU A 231 21.93 -25.10 4.27
#